data_784e0ee8c4b3abb2f2618846998171f0
#
_entry.id   784e0ee8c4b3abb2f2618846998171f0
#
_cell.length_a   1.000
_cell.length_b   1.000
_cell.length_c   1.000
_cell.angle_alpha   90.00
_cell.angle_beta   90.00
_cell.angle_gamma   90.00
#
_symmetry.space_group_name_H-M   'P 1'
#
loop_
_entity.id
_entity.type
_entity.pdbx_description
1 polymer ?
#
loop_
_entity_poly.entity_id
_entity_poly.type
_entity_poly.pdbx_seq_one_letter_code
_entity_poly.pdbx_strand_id
1 'polypeptide(L)'
;MPAKTRWTPLNWQDPFELDSQLSEEQRMVRDSAQQYAQSALAPRVKDAYRQESTDPNIFREMGEMGLLGATIDGYGCPGVDYVCYGAIAREIERVDSGYRSMMSVQSSLVMYPIYAYGTEEQREKYLPKLATGEWIGCFGLTEANSGSDPASM
;
A
#
# COMPACT_ATOMS: atom_id res chain seq x y z
N MET A 1 32.98 -22.44 -36.75
CA MET A 1 33.22 -21.35 -35.79
C MET A 1 32.25 -21.52 -34.65
N PRO A 2 32.66 -21.60 -33.37
CA PRO A 2 31.72 -21.66 -32.27
C PRO A 2 30.93 -20.35 -32.20
N ALA A 3 29.60 -20.48 -32.03
CA ALA A 3 28.71 -19.34 -31.86
C ALA A 3 29.15 -18.54 -30.64
N LYS A 4 29.45 -17.25 -30.83
CA LYS A 4 29.69 -16.34 -29.72
C LYS A 4 28.43 -16.28 -28.89
N THR A 5 28.48 -16.84 -27.69
CA THR A 5 27.43 -16.67 -26.68
C THR A 5 27.27 -15.18 -26.43
N ARG A 6 26.20 -14.60 -26.95
CA ARG A 6 25.91 -13.18 -26.79
C ARG A 6 25.32 -13.01 -25.40
N TRP A 7 26.13 -12.60 -24.43
CA TRP A 7 25.67 -12.29 -23.08
C TRP A 7 24.67 -11.14 -23.17
N THR A 8 23.49 -11.34 -22.58
CA THR A 8 22.54 -10.24 -22.40
C THR A 8 23.08 -9.30 -21.32
N PRO A 9 23.15 -7.98 -21.55
CA PRO A 9 23.56 -7.05 -20.52
C PRO A 9 22.66 -7.18 -19.28
N LEU A 10 23.27 -7.19 -18.09
CA LEU A 10 22.53 -7.21 -16.84
C LEU A 10 21.73 -5.91 -16.68
N ASN A 11 20.44 -6.04 -16.44
CA ASN A 11 19.58 -4.92 -16.08
C ASN A 11 19.67 -4.67 -14.57
N TRP A 12 20.43 -3.68 -14.17
CA TRP A 12 20.61 -3.34 -12.75
C TRP A 12 19.35 -2.80 -12.07
N GLN A 13 18.38 -2.30 -12.82
CA GLN A 13 17.12 -1.80 -12.28
C GLN A 13 16.15 -2.95 -11.97
N ASP A 14 16.24 -4.04 -12.72
CA ASP A 14 15.48 -5.27 -12.50
C ASP A 14 16.36 -6.50 -12.76
N PRO A 15 17.32 -6.80 -11.85
CA PRO A 15 18.31 -7.85 -12.05
C PRO A 15 17.72 -9.27 -12.03
N PHE A 16 16.50 -9.43 -11.51
CA PHE A 16 15.76 -10.69 -11.46
C PHE A 16 14.64 -10.77 -12.48
N GLU A 17 14.52 -9.77 -13.36
CA GLU A 17 13.47 -9.68 -14.38
C GLU A 17 12.05 -9.84 -13.80
N LEU A 18 11.83 -9.29 -12.60
CA LEU A 18 10.54 -9.36 -11.90
C LEU A 18 9.43 -8.66 -12.67
N ASP A 19 9.74 -7.57 -13.36
CA ASP A 19 8.78 -6.83 -14.16
C ASP A 19 8.23 -7.66 -15.33
N SER A 20 9.02 -8.61 -15.85
CA SER A 20 8.56 -9.52 -16.92
C SER A 20 7.53 -10.54 -16.44
N GLN A 21 7.48 -10.80 -15.11
CA GLN A 21 6.58 -11.74 -14.47
C GLN A 21 5.22 -11.13 -14.13
N LEU A 22 5.12 -9.79 -14.16
CA LEU A 22 3.87 -9.09 -13.89
C LEU A 22 2.94 -9.15 -15.10
N SER A 23 1.63 -9.30 -14.86
CA SER A 23 0.62 -9.11 -15.88
C SER A 23 0.56 -7.66 -16.35
N GLU A 24 -0.15 -7.38 -17.44
CA GLU A 24 -0.37 -6.02 -17.93
C GLU A 24 -1.12 -5.17 -16.89
N GLU A 25 -2.14 -5.72 -16.27
CA GLU A 25 -2.89 -5.07 -15.19
C GLU A 25 -2.00 -4.75 -13.99
N GLN A 26 -1.20 -5.70 -13.52
CA GLN A 26 -0.28 -5.51 -12.39
C GLN A 26 0.76 -4.43 -12.68
N ARG A 27 1.25 -4.35 -13.94
CA ARG A 27 2.14 -3.27 -14.37
C ARG A 27 1.44 -1.93 -14.36
N MET A 28 0.21 -1.82 -14.87
CA MET A 28 -0.57 -0.58 -14.86
C MET A 28 -0.80 -0.08 -13.43
N VAL A 29 -1.16 -0.97 -12.50
CA VAL A 29 -1.36 -0.63 -11.09
C VAL A 29 -0.06 -0.13 -10.46
N ARG A 30 1.07 -0.82 -10.69
CA ARG A 30 2.40 -0.40 -10.25
C ARG A 30 2.76 0.98 -10.79
N ASP A 31 2.60 1.20 -12.09
CA ASP A 31 3.00 2.45 -12.75
C ASP A 31 2.17 3.63 -12.25
N SER A 32 0.87 3.43 -12.01
CA SER A 32 0.00 4.42 -11.40
C SER A 32 0.44 4.78 -9.98
N ALA A 33 0.74 3.79 -9.16
CA ALA A 33 1.26 4.00 -7.81
C ALA A 33 2.62 4.70 -7.82
N GLN A 34 3.52 4.33 -8.74
CA GLN A 34 4.82 4.98 -8.92
C GLN A 34 4.66 6.45 -9.31
N GLN A 35 3.79 6.73 -10.27
CA GLN A 35 3.54 8.10 -10.71
C GLN A 35 3.04 8.97 -9.55
N TYR A 36 2.05 8.49 -8.79
CA TYR A 36 1.55 9.19 -7.61
C TYR A 36 2.65 9.38 -6.56
N ALA A 37 3.37 8.33 -6.21
CA ALA A 37 4.43 8.38 -5.21
C ALA A 37 5.51 9.40 -5.55
N GLN A 38 5.98 9.41 -6.80
CA GLN A 38 7.05 10.31 -7.25
C GLN A 38 6.58 11.75 -7.45
N SER A 39 5.36 11.95 -7.97
CA SER A 39 4.87 13.31 -8.28
C SER A 39 4.21 14.01 -7.09
N ALA A 40 3.52 13.26 -6.22
CA ALA A 40 2.75 13.84 -5.12
C ALA A 40 3.43 13.66 -3.75
N LEU A 41 3.98 12.47 -3.44
CA LEU A 41 4.53 12.19 -2.11
C LEU A 41 6.01 12.60 -1.98
N ALA A 42 6.86 12.27 -2.95
CA ALA A 42 8.29 12.53 -2.87
C ALA A 42 8.66 14.00 -2.63
N PRO A 43 7.98 14.99 -3.24
CA PRO A 43 8.26 16.40 -2.96
C PRO A 43 7.97 16.83 -1.51
N ARG A 44 7.06 16.15 -0.82
CA ARG A 44 6.61 16.51 0.53
C ARG A 44 7.46 15.90 1.64
N VAL A 45 8.08 14.74 1.40
CA VAL A 45 8.68 13.90 2.46
C VAL A 45 9.77 14.64 3.24
N LYS A 46 10.61 15.42 2.55
CA LYS A 46 11.75 16.12 3.16
C LYS A 46 11.30 17.19 4.17
N ASP A 47 10.29 17.96 3.81
CA ASP A 47 9.76 19.00 4.66
C ASP A 47 8.89 18.42 5.78
N ALA A 48 8.10 17.39 5.50
CA ALA A 48 7.36 16.63 6.51
C ALA A 48 8.28 16.07 7.58
N TYR A 49 9.40 15.47 7.20
CA TYR A 49 10.42 14.96 8.13
C TYR A 49 11.04 16.10 8.98
N ARG A 50 11.42 17.21 8.34
CA ARG A 50 12.05 18.33 9.05
C ARG A 50 11.14 19.05 10.02
N GLN A 51 9.85 19.12 9.68
CA GLN A 51 8.83 19.82 10.48
C GLN A 51 8.10 18.87 11.44
N GLU A 52 8.44 17.57 11.44
CA GLU A 52 7.76 16.54 12.25
C GLU A 52 6.24 16.57 12.04
N SER A 53 5.80 16.74 10.77
CA SER A 53 4.40 16.90 10.40
C SER A 53 4.05 16.02 9.21
N THR A 54 2.77 15.67 9.11
CA THR A 54 2.23 14.92 7.98
C THR A 54 0.95 15.59 7.50
N ASP A 55 0.81 15.77 6.18
CA ASP A 55 -0.40 16.29 5.58
C ASP A 55 -1.52 15.22 5.65
N PRO A 56 -2.61 15.45 6.41
CA PRO A 56 -3.71 14.49 6.52
C PRO A 56 -4.45 14.26 5.20
N ASN A 57 -4.33 15.15 4.22
CA ASN A 57 -4.95 14.98 2.91
C ASN A 57 -4.37 13.80 2.13
N ILE A 58 -3.18 13.32 2.48
CA ILE A 58 -2.58 12.13 1.87
C ILE A 58 -3.50 10.90 1.95
N PHE A 59 -4.26 10.73 3.05
CA PHE A 59 -5.25 9.65 3.15
C PHE A 59 -6.33 9.74 2.09
N ARG A 60 -6.85 10.94 1.82
CA ARG A 60 -7.86 11.16 0.76
C ARG A 60 -7.29 10.93 -0.62
N GLU A 61 -6.08 11.44 -0.87
CA GLU A 61 -5.38 11.20 -2.13
C GLU A 61 -5.17 9.69 -2.38
N MET A 62 -4.71 8.95 -1.35
CA MET A 62 -4.58 7.50 -1.44
C MET A 62 -5.92 6.79 -1.65
N GLY A 63 -7.00 7.29 -1.04
CA GLY A 63 -8.36 6.80 -1.25
C GLY A 63 -8.84 7.01 -2.69
N GLU A 64 -8.66 8.22 -3.24
CA GLU A 64 -9.01 8.56 -4.62
C GLU A 64 -8.23 7.70 -5.64
N MET A 65 -7.00 7.33 -5.31
CA MET A 65 -6.17 6.42 -6.11
C MET A 65 -6.52 4.93 -5.93
N GLY A 66 -7.44 4.58 -5.02
CA GLY A 66 -7.79 3.19 -4.71
C GLY A 66 -6.68 2.42 -3.98
N LEU A 67 -5.79 3.11 -3.27
CA LEU A 67 -4.68 2.47 -2.55
C LEU A 67 -5.07 1.98 -1.16
N LEU A 68 -6.19 2.49 -0.61
CA LEU A 68 -6.70 2.08 0.70
C LEU A 68 -7.67 0.90 0.56
N GLY A 69 -7.40 -0.17 1.29
CA GLY A 69 -8.19 -1.40 1.19
C GLY A 69 -8.10 -2.09 -0.17
N ALA A 70 -7.00 -1.92 -0.90
CA ALA A 70 -6.85 -2.32 -2.29
C ALA A 70 -7.23 -3.78 -2.60
N THR A 71 -7.05 -4.70 -1.64
CA THR A 71 -7.37 -6.14 -1.80
C THR A 71 -8.78 -6.53 -1.35
N ILE A 72 -9.58 -5.57 -0.88
CA ILE A 72 -10.95 -5.81 -0.44
C ILE A 72 -11.88 -5.77 -1.64
N ASP A 73 -12.74 -6.76 -1.76
CA ASP A 73 -13.79 -6.80 -2.79
C ASP A 73 -15.05 -6.10 -2.30
N GLY A 74 -15.57 -5.15 -3.08
CA GLY A 74 -16.75 -4.36 -2.73
C GLY A 74 -16.46 -3.15 -1.84
N TYR A 75 -17.49 -2.54 -1.30
CA TYR A 75 -17.47 -1.38 -0.37
C TYR A 75 -16.67 -0.16 -0.89
N GLY A 76 -16.58 0.00 -2.21
CA GLY A 76 -15.83 1.08 -2.84
C GLY A 76 -14.32 0.81 -2.97
N CYS A 77 -13.85 -0.38 -2.62
CA CYS A 77 -12.49 -0.84 -2.79
C CYS A 77 -12.28 -1.52 -4.14
N PRO A 78 -11.07 -1.49 -4.72
CA PRO A 78 -10.84 -2.00 -6.09
C PRO A 78 -10.77 -3.53 -6.22
N GLY A 79 -10.52 -4.29 -5.16
CA GLY A 79 -10.46 -5.75 -5.21
C GLY A 79 -9.29 -6.32 -6.00
N VAL A 80 -8.14 -5.63 -6.02
CA VAL A 80 -6.95 -6.13 -6.74
C VAL A 80 -6.27 -7.27 -6.01
N ASP A 81 -5.46 -8.05 -6.73
CA ASP A 81 -4.71 -9.14 -6.16
C ASP A 81 -3.56 -8.69 -5.23
N TYR A 82 -2.99 -9.63 -4.47
CA TYR A 82 -1.90 -9.33 -3.53
C TYR A 82 -0.58 -8.96 -4.23
N VAL A 83 -0.38 -9.33 -5.49
CA VAL A 83 0.79 -8.91 -6.28
C VAL A 83 0.67 -7.42 -6.60
N CYS A 84 -0.52 -6.97 -7.00
CA CYS A 84 -0.82 -5.55 -7.17
C CYS A 84 -0.58 -4.78 -5.87
N TYR A 85 -1.10 -5.28 -4.73
CA TYR A 85 -0.90 -4.63 -3.44
C TYR A 85 0.60 -4.55 -3.06
N GLY A 86 1.35 -5.61 -3.29
CA GLY A 86 2.81 -5.64 -3.09
C GLY A 86 3.53 -4.63 -3.97
N ALA A 87 3.12 -4.49 -5.23
CA ALA A 87 3.67 -3.52 -6.16
C ALA A 87 3.38 -2.07 -5.72
N ILE A 88 2.14 -1.79 -5.30
CA ILE A 88 1.75 -0.50 -4.71
C ILE A 88 2.62 -0.19 -3.49
N ALA A 89 2.70 -1.12 -2.53
CA ALA A 89 3.47 -0.95 -1.31
C ALA A 89 4.94 -0.65 -1.59
N ARG A 90 5.55 -1.33 -2.56
CA ARG A 90 6.92 -1.10 -3.00
C ARG A 90 7.15 0.32 -3.52
N GLU A 91 6.24 0.83 -4.35
CA GLU A 91 6.41 2.16 -4.93
C GLU A 91 6.19 3.29 -3.89
N ILE A 92 5.28 3.12 -2.94
CA ILE A 92 5.10 4.05 -1.82
C ILE A 92 6.31 4.01 -0.87
N GLU A 93 6.80 2.79 -0.52
CA GLU A 93 7.98 2.59 0.33
C GLU A 93 9.24 3.24 -0.25
N ARG A 94 9.39 3.27 -1.57
CA ARG A 94 10.51 3.95 -2.24
C ARG A 94 10.60 5.44 -1.92
N VAL A 95 9.50 6.05 -1.54
CA VAL A 95 9.45 7.46 -1.15
C VAL A 95 9.65 7.58 0.36
N ASP A 96 8.83 6.90 1.14
CA ASP A 96 8.90 6.98 2.60
C ASP A 96 8.16 5.82 3.28
N SER A 97 8.82 5.18 4.26
CA SER A 97 8.25 4.09 5.04
C SER A 97 7.05 4.51 5.88
N GLY A 98 6.98 5.76 6.32
CA GLY A 98 5.86 6.31 7.07
C GLY A 98 4.60 6.35 6.21
N TYR A 99 4.70 6.82 4.97
CA TYR A 99 3.58 6.82 4.02
C TYR A 99 3.10 5.41 3.70
N ARG A 100 4.03 4.48 3.47
CA ARG A 100 3.66 3.07 3.28
C ARG A 100 2.99 2.50 4.55
N SER A 101 3.47 2.84 5.75
CA SER A 101 2.85 2.41 7.00
C SER A 101 1.44 2.98 7.17
N MET A 102 1.21 4.27 6.85
CA MET A 102 -0.13 4.85 6.82
C MET A 102 -1.09 4.02 5.97
N MET A 103 -0.70 3.75 4.73
CA MET A 103 -1.49 2.94 3.78
C MET A 103 -1.74 1.53 4.33
N SER A 104 -0.72 0.86 4.85
CA SER A 104 -0.84 -0.53 5.29
C SER A 104 -1.60 -0.69 6.60
N VAL A 105 -1.47 0.24 7.55
CA VAL A 105 -2.29 0.24 8.77
C VAL A 105 -3.76 0.39 8.41
N GLN A 106 -4.09 1.39 7.59
CA GLN A 106 -5.47 1.60 7.13
C GLN A 106 -6.03 0.36 6.45
N SER A 107 -5.31 -0.19 5.48
CA SER A 107 -5.78 -1.31 4.64
C SER A 107 -5.80 -2.64 5.38
N SER A 108 -4.69 -3.00 6.04
CA SER A 108 -4.48 -4.36 6.55
C SER A 108 -4.88 -4.53 8.02
N LEU A 109 -4.60 -3.52 8.87
CA LEU A 109 -4.87 -3.63 10.30
C LEU A 109 -6.25 -3.08 10.70
N VAL A 110 -6.83 -2.18 9.90
CA VAL A 110 -8.14 -1.59 10.17
C VAL A 110 -9.21 -2.16 9.25
N MET A 111 -9.08 -1.96 7.94
CA MET A 111 -10.13 -2.32 6.98
C MET A 111 -10.30 -3.84 6.86
N TYR A 112 -9.19 -4.58 6.75
CA TYR A 112 -9.26 -6.02 6.55
C TYR A 112 -9.92 -6.77 7.73
N PRO A 113 -9.64 -6.52 9.02
CA PRO A 113 -10.37 -7.12 10.13
C PRO A 113 -11.88 -6.80 10.12
N ILE A 114 -12.26 -5.57 9.76
CA ILE A 114 -13.68 -5.22 9.62
C ILE A 114 -14.31 -6.02 8.48
N TYR A 115 -13.62 -6.14 7.35
CA TYR A 115 -14.07 -6.93 6.21
C TYR A 115 -14.20 -8.42 6.54
N ALA A 116 -13.20 -9.00 7.18
CA ALA A 116 -13.14 -10.44 7.44
C ALA A 116 -14.06 -10.89 8.57
N TYR A 117 -14.19 -10.08 9.62
CA TYR A 117 -14.83 -10.49 10.88
C TYR A 117 -16.02 -9.61 11.29
N GLY A 118 -16.21 -8.46 10.67
CA GLY A 118 -17.32 -7.57 10.96
C GLY A 118 -18.65 -8.10 10.44
N THR A 119 -19.76 -7.63 11.03
CA THR A 119 -21.11 -7.83 10.47
C THR A 119 -21.28 -7.01 9.19
N GLU A 120 -22.26 -7.36 8.38
CA GLU A 120 -22.54 -6.60 7.14
C GLU A 120 -22.85 -5.14 7.43
N GLU A 121 -23.61 -4.87 8.48
CA GLU A 121 -23.88 -3.50 8.92
C GLU A 121 -22.60 -2.72 9.27
N GLN A 122 -21.63 -3.40 9.91
CA GLN A 122 -20.31 -2.79 10.20
C GLN A 122 -19.51 -2.54 8.94
N ARG A 123 -19.49 -3.50 8.00
CA ARG A 123 -18.79 -3.36 6.72
C ARG A 123 -19.33 -2.18 5.92
N GLU A 124 -20.65 -2.12 5.74
CA GLU A 124 -21.31 -1.03 5.02
C GLU A 124 -21.10 0.34 5.68
N LYS A 125 -21.03 0.39 7.01
CA LYS A 125 -20.84 1.62 7.76
C LYS A 125 -19.42 2.15 7.69
N TYR A 126 -18.43 1.28 7.84
CA TYR A 126 -17.04 1.69 8.04
C TYR A 126 -16.20 1.65 6.76
N LEU A 127 -16.29 0.59 5.97
CA LEU A 127 -15.37 0.36 4.86
C LEU A 127 -15.41 1.46 3.79
N PRO A 128 -16.58 1.96 3.33
CA PRO A 128 -16.61 3.00 2.30
C PRO A 128 -15.92 4.30 2.73
N LYS A 129 -16.05 4.68 3.99
CA LYS A 129 -15.43 5.90 4.52
C LYS A 129 -13.93 5.76 4.79
N LEU A 130 -13.51 4.55 5.16
CA LEU A 130 -12.10 4.21 5.30
C LEU A 130 -11.41 4.09 3.93
N ALA A 131 -12.11 3.54 2.92
CA ALA A 131 -11.60 3.41 1.56
C ALA A 131 -11.34 4.77 0.90
N THR A 132 -12.19 5.77 1.15
CA THR A 132 -12.01 7.14 0.63
C THR A 132 -11.02 7.98 1.44
N GLY A 133 -10.53 7.47 2.57
CA GLY A 133 -9.70 8.25 3.50
C GLY A 133 -10.45 9.38 4.23
N GLU A 134 -11.79 9.38 4.18
CA GLU A 134 -12.62 10.30 4.99
C GLU A 134 -12.43 10.00 6.48
N TRP A 135 -12.37 8.70 6.82
CA TRP A 135 -12.04 8.23 8.15
C TRP A 135 -10.66 7.59 8.18
N ILE A 136 -9.94 7.86 9.25
CA ILE A 136 -8.62 7.28 9.52
C ILE A 136 -8.78 6.34 10.70
N GLY A 137 -8.37 5.09 10.50
CA GLY A 137 -8.39 4.08 11.53
C GLY A 137 -7.03 3.91 12.21
N CYS A 138 -7.05 3.28 13.37
CA CYS A 138 -5.84 2.85 14.08
C CYS A 138 -6.06 1.48 14.70
N PHE A 139 -4.96 0.82 15.06
CA PHE A 139 -4.96 -0.49 15.67
C PHE A 139 -4.29 -0.45 17.04
N GLY A 140 -5.08 -0.59 18.09
CA GLY A 140 -4.59 -0.65 19.47
C GLY A 140 -4.29 -2.10 19.89
N LEU A 141 -3.11 -2.61 19.51
CA LEU A 141 -2.73 -4.00 19.76
C LEU A 141 -2.21 -4.24 21.18
N THR A 142 -1.34 -3.36 21.67
CA THR A 142 -0.59 -3.57 22.92
C THR A 142 -1.49 -3.54 24.14
N GLU A 143 -1.39 -4.57 24.97
CA GLU A 143 -2.01 -4.62 26.29
C GLU A 143 -0.97 -4.48 27.41
N ALA A 144 -1.44 -4.27 28.65
CA ALA A 144 -0.57 -3.99 29.80
C ALA A 144 0.54 -5.03 30.02
N ASN A 145 0.25 -6.30 29.74
CA ASN A 145 1.17 -7.41 29.94
C ASN A 145 1.66 -8.06 28.63
N SER A 146 1.26 -7.52 27.47
CA SER A 146 1.53 -8.12 26.16
C SER A 146 1.86 -7.03 25.14
N GLY A 147 3.16 -6.77 24.97
CA GLY A 147 3.71 -5.85 23.98
C GLY A 147 4.30 -6.61 22.81
N SER A 148 5.60 -6.97 22.93
CA SER A 148 6.33 -7.68 21.87
C SER A 148 5.91 -9.14 21.67
N ASP A 149 5.15 -9.69 22.57
CA ASP A 149 4.56 -11.03 22.47
C ASP A 149 3.02 -10.95 22.44
N PRO A 150 2.41 -10.62 21.30
CA PRO A 150 0.96 -10.52 21.19
C PRO A 150 0.27 -11.90 21.28
N ALA A 151 1.01 -12.99 21.06
CA ALA A 151 0.44 -14.33 21.17
C ALA A 151 0.14 -14.74 22.61
N SER A 152 0.63 -13.99 23.59
CA SER A 152 0.35 -14.22 25.02
C SER A 152 -0.95 -13.55 25.51
N MET A 153 -1.67 -12.85 24.63
CA MET A 153 -2.98 -12.24 24.92
C MET A 153 -4.10 -13.29 24.97
#